data_db59e88dfbf522c8c1f75ac5bd86da6b
#
_entry.id   db59e88dfbf522c8c1f75ac5bd86da6b
#
_cell.length_a   1.000
_cell.length_b   1.000
_cell.length_c   1.000
_cell.angle_alpha   90.00
_cell.angle_beta   90.00
_cell.angle_gamma   90.00
#
_symmetry.space_group_name_H-M   'P 1'
#
loop_
_entity.id
_entity.type
_entity.pdbx_description
1 polymer ?
#
loop_
_entity_poly.entity_id
_entity_poly.type
_entity_poly.pdbx_seq_one_letter_code
_entity_poly.pdbx_strand_id
1 'polypeptide(L)'
;MKLMVAVPTTDYVHAEFTRCLCNLGVNLAQDGQEIDVQVMSGTLVYIARNRLARRAIDRGFTHVLWLDSDMSFSPNIVDDLLFCGKDMVCGAFVSRRPPYGPCVYTDISDPGKMKQVEHFGTEPFRVDGCGFATVLTSVDLLKAVWQKFDTCFRPTEKYGEDLAFCDRVKQIGGEIWCEPTVRPGHIAQVPVYAGEHLFGGADQ
;
A
#
# COMPACT_ATOMS: atom_id res chain seq x y z
N MET A 1 6.59 -1.17 -20.07
CA MET A 1 5.61 -0.69 -19.06
C MET A 1 5.94 0.77 -18.73
N LYS A 2 4.94 1.59 -18.43
CA LYS A 2 5.12 2.95 -17.93
C LYS A 2 4.56 3.01 -16.50
N LEU A 3 5.45 3.06 -15.52
CA LEU A 3 5.13 2.92 -14.10
C LEU A 3 5.20 4.25 -13.37
N MET A 4 4.16 4.58 -12.61
CA MET A 4 4.24 5.60 -11.57
C MET A 4 4.48 4.93 -10.23
N VAL A 5 5.50 5.36 -9.49
CA VAL A 5 5.66 5.04 -8.05
C VAL A 5 5.05 6.19 -7.26
N ALA A 6 3.92 5.94 -6.63
CA ALA A 6 3.10 6.93 -5.94
C ALA A 6 3.34 6.86 -4.43
N VAL A 7 3.92 7.92 -3.86
CA VAL A 7 4.29 8.00 -2.44
C VAL A 7 3.54 9.15 -1.78
N PRO A 8 2.33 8.90 -1.24
CA PRO A 8 1.69 9.86 -0.35
C PRO A 8 2.48 9.90 0.96
N THR A 9 2.81 11.09 1.43
CA THR A 9 3.58 11.24 2.67
C THR A 9 3.15 12.49 3.45
N THR A 10 3.59 12.59 4.69
CA THR A 10 3.62 13.85 5.42
C THR A 10 4.85 14.67 4.98
N ASP A 11 5.55 15.34 5.89
CA ASP A 11 6.73 16.13 5.54
C ASP A 11 8.03 15.33 5.53
N TYR A 12 8.00 14.08 6.00
CA TYR A 12 9.19 13.25 6.19
C TYR A 12 9.00 11.86 5.59
N VAL A 13 10.10 11.30 5.10
CA VAL A 13 10.21 9.90 4.68
C VAL A 13 11.28 9.21 5.52
N HIS A 14 11.10 7.92 5.80
CA HIS A 14 12.10 7.15 6.52
C HIS A 14 13.36 6.93 5.68
N ALA A 15 14.55 7.00 6.29
CA ALA A 15 15.81 6.73 5.60
C ALA A 15 15.84 5.34 4.96
N GLU A 16 15.31 4.33 5.66
CA GLU A 16 15.19 2.96 5.13
C GLU A 16 14.25 2.90 3.93
N PHE A 17 13.10 3.62 3.96
CA PHE A 17 12.23 3.74 2.79
C PHE A 17 12.98 4.37 1.61
N THR A 18 13.73 5.45 1.85
CA THR A 18 14.53 6.13 0.82
C THR A 18 15.54 5.17 0.20
N ARG A 19 16.24 4.36 1.02
CA ARG A 19 17.18 3.34 0.55
C ARG A 19 16.49 2.30 -0.34
N CYS A 20 15.32 1.78 0.08
CA CYS A 20 14.53 0.85 -0.72
C CYS A 20 14.06 1.46 -2.04
N LEU A 21 13.59 2.72 -2.01
CA LEU A 21 13.13 3.44 -3.20
C LEU A 21 14.26 3.67 -4.22
N CYS A 22 15.47 4.03 -3.75
CA CYS A 22 16.64 4.16 -4.61
C CYS A 22 17.01 2.81 -5.27
N ASN A 23 17.03 1.72 -4.51
CA ASN A 23 17.32 0.39 -5.03
C ASN A 23 16.27 -0.08 -6.05
N LEU A 24 14.99 0.18 -5.80
CA LEU A 24 13.91 -0.07 -6.77
C LEU A 24 14.15 0.72 -8.06
N GLY A 25 14.47 2.02 -7.95
CA GLY A 25 14.73 2.86 -9.12
C GLY A 25 15.90 2.34 -9.96
N VAL A 26 17.00 1.88 -9.33
CA VAL A 26 18.15 1.27 -10.02
C VAL A 26 17.73 -0.02 -10.72
N ASN A 27 17.00 -0.91 -10.04
CA ASN A 27 16.54 -2.18 -10.59
C ASN A 27 15.69 -1.98 -11.84
N LEU A 28 14.66 -1.16 -11.75
CA LEU A 28 13.73 -0.89 -12.86
C LEU A 28 14.41 -0.18 -14.04
N ALA A 29 15.41 0.69 -13.76
CA ALA A 29 16.18 1.34 -14.82
C ALA A 29 17.06 0.35 -15.60
N GLN A 30 17.62 -0.67 -14.94
CA GLN A 30 18.38 -1.75 -15.59
C GLN A 30 17.50 -2.55 -16.56
N ASP A 31 16.22 -2.72 -16.25
CA ASP A 31 15.23 -3.41 -17.08
C ASP A 31 14.64 -2.52 -18.20
N GLY A 32 15.11 -1.29 -18.34
CA GLY A 32 14.65 -0.35 -19.37
C GLY A 32 13.20 0.11 -19.18
N GLN A 33 12.68 0.04 -17.96
CA GLN A 33 11.31 0.50 -17.64
C GLN A 33 11.22 2.03 -17.55
N GLU A 34 10.13 2.61 -18.07
CA GLU A 34 9.84 4.04 -17.87
C GLU A 34 9.21 4.24 -16.49
N ILE A 35 9.92 4.96 -15.62
CA ILE A 35 9.54 5.16 -14.23
C ILE A 35 9.39 6.64 -13.92
N ASP A 36 8.33 7.01 -13.20
CA ASP A 36 8.17 8.34 -12.61
C ASP A 36 7.82 8.20 -11.12
N VAL A 37 8.71 8.67 -10.25
CA VAL A 37 8.48 8.66 -8.79
C VAL A 37 7.80 9.96 -8.38
N GLN A 38 6.59 9.86 -7.85
CA GLN A 38 5.77 10.97 -7.43
C GLN A 38 5.58 10.98 -5.92
N VAL A 39 6.32 11.82 -5.23
CA VAL A 39 6.16 12.07 -3.78
C VAL A 39 5.19 13.24 -3.59
N MET A 40 4.13 13.03 -2.81
CA MET A 40 3.13 14.07 -2.55
C MET A 40 2.90 14.25 -1.06
N SER A 41 3.21 15.46 -0.57
CA SER A 41 3.06 15.86 0.83
C SER A 41 2.13 17.07 1.00
N GLY A 42 1.95 17.52 2.23
CA GLY A 42 1.23 18.77 2.55
C GLY A 42 -0.30 18.67 2.40
N THR A 43 -0.87 17.47 2.35
CA THR A 43 -2.33 17.27 2.25
C THR A 43 -2.76 15.98 2.94
N LEU A 44 -4.09 15.77 3.08
CA LEU A 44 -4.63 14.52 3.60
C LEU A 44 -4.32 13.37 2.63
N VAL A 45 -4.06 12.18 3.15
CA VAL A 45 -3.62 11.01 2.38
C VAL A 45 -4.56 10.68 1.22
N TYR A 46 -5.87 10.71 1.44
CA TYR A 46 -6.85 10.42 0.39
C TYR A 46 -6.84 11.48 -0.73
N ILE A 47 -6.54 12.75 -0.41
CA ILE A 47 -6.39 13.81 -1.42
C ILE A 47 -5.13 13.56 -2.24
N ALA A 48 -4.01 13.24 -1.58
CA ALA A 48 -2.77 12.89 -2.27
C ALA A 48 -2.98 11.71 -3.22
N ARG A 49 -3.59 10.62 -2.74
CA ARG A 49 -3.88 9.43 -3.55
C ARG A 49 -4.80 9.73 -4.73
N ASN A 50 -5.87 10.53 -4.55
CA ASN A 50 -6.74 10.94 -5.66
C ASN A 50 -5.99 11.78 -6.70
N ARG A 51 -5.16 12.73 -6.28
CA ARG A 51 -4.35 13.54 -7.20
C ARG A 51 -3.33 12.71 -7.97
N LEU A 52 -2.69 11.75 -7.31
CA LEU A 52 -1.75 10.82 -7.93
C LEU A 52 -2.46 9.88 -8.92
N ALA A 53 -3.62 9.33 -8.56
CA ALA A 53 -4.44 8.52 -9.46
C ALA A 53 -4.85 9.32 -10.71
N ARG A 54 -5.34 10.56 -10.54
CA ARG A 54 -5.70 11.42 -11.65
C ARG A 54 -4.49 11.72 -12.54
N ARG A 55 -3.34 12.03 -11.95
CA ARG A 55 -2.09 12.27 -12.69
C ARG A 55 -1.65 11.04 -13.48
N ALA A 56 -1.77 9.84 -12.90
CA ALA A 56 -1.45 8.59 -13.61
C ALA A 56 -2.33 8.39 -14.85
N ILE A 57 -3.63 8.64 -14.70
CA ILE A 57 -4.61 8.56 -15.80
C ILE A 57 -4.27 9.59 -16.89
N ASP A 58 -4.09 10.86 -16.53
CA ASP A 58 -3.91 11.96 -17.48
C ASP A 58 -2.57 11.87 -18.25
N ARG A 59 -1.53 11.29 -17.63
CA ARG A 59 -0.20 11.12 -18.24
C ARG A 59 0.00 9.78 -18.95
N GLY A 60 -1.02 8.93 -18.99
CA GLY A 60 -1.00 7.66 -19.74
C GLY A 60 -0.02 6.64 -19.14
N PHE A 61 0.11 6.57 -17.82
CA PHE A 61 0.79 5.46 -17.17
C PHE A 61 0.01 4.17 -17.40
N THR A 62 0.70 3.02 -17.30
CA THR A 62 0.06 1.70 -17.38
C THR A 62 -0.26 1.15 -16.01
N HIS A 63 0.63 1.41 -15.03
CA HIS A 63 0.50 0.92 -13.66
C HIS A 63 0.91 2.00 -12.65
N VAL A 64 0.38 1.86 -11.43
CA VAL A 64 0.77 2.66 -10.27
C VAL A 64 1.16 1.70 -9.14
N LEU A 65 2.39 1.81 -8.65
CA LEU A 65 2.83 1.22 -7.40
C LEU A 65 2.60 2.24 -6.27
N TRP A 66 1.69 1.92 -5.38
CA TRP A 66 1.41 2.70 -4.17
C TRP A 66 2.31 2.24 -3.04
N LEU A 67 3.06 3.17 -2.45
CA LEU A 67 3.96 2.91 -1.33
C LEU A 67 3.77 3.98 -0.25
N ASP A 68 3.45 3.56 0.97
CA ASP A 68 3.51 4.48 2.10
C ASP A 68 4.98 4.73 2.48
N SER A 69 5.29 5.94 2.94
CA SER A 69 6.67 6.42 3.15
C SER A 69 7.38 5.81 4.36
N ASP A 70 6.74 4.86 5.04
CA ASP A 70 7.25 4.10 6.18
C ASP A 70 7.30 2.58 5.93
N MET A 71 7.45 2.19 4.66
CA MET A 71 7.63 0.79 4.25
C MET A 71 9.08 0.47 3.91
N SER A 72 9.51 -0.76 4.20
CA SER A 72 10.73 -1.35 3.66
C SER A 72 10.37 -2.51 2.72
N PHE A 73 11.03 -2.62 1.60
CA PHE A 73 10.64 -3.56 0.54
C PHE A 73 11.82 -3.98 -0.35
N SER A 74 11.63 -5.09 -1.06
CA SER A 74 12.57 -5.63 -2.05
C SER A 74 12.66 -4.71 -3.29
N PRO A 75 13.83 -4.59 -3.93
CA PRO A 75 13.93 -3.91 -5.23
C PRO A 75 13.14 -4.61 -6.36
N ASN A 76 12.78 -5.88 -6.20
CA ASN A 76 12.02 -6.66 -7.19
C ASN A 76 10.50 -6.56 -6.97
N ILE A 77 10.04 -5.75 -6.04
CA ILE A 77 8.63 -5.71 -5.61
C ILE A 77 7.64 -5.50 -6.76
N VAL A 78 8.02 -4.78 -7.79
CA VAL A 78 7.15 -4.54 -8.96
C VAL A 78 6.96 -5.82 -9.76
N ASP A 79 8.05 -6.53 -10.05
CA ASP A 79 8.00 -7.77 -10.82
C ASP A 79 7.26 -8.87 -10.07
N ASP A 80 7.51 -8.96 -8.75
CA ASP A 80 6.83 -9.91 -7.87
C ASP A 80 5.31 -9.68 -7.84
N LEU A 81 4.86 -8.42 -7.77
CA LEU A 81 3.43 -8.08 -7.82
C LEU A 81 2.83 -8.26 -9.21
N LEU A 82 3.57 -7.92 -10.28
CA LEU A 82 3.13 -8.10 -11.67
C LEU A 82 2.96 -9.58 -12.03
N PHE A 83 3.76 -10.46 -11.45
CA PHE A 83 3.70 -11.90 -11.69
C PHE A 83 2.30 -12.48 -11.42
N CYS A 84 1.55 -11.89 -10.49
CA CYS A 84 0.16 -12.26 -10.23
C CYS A 84 -0.78 -12.01 -11.42
N GLY A 85 -0.43 -11.13 -12.36
CA GLY A 85 -1.19 -10.87 -13.60
C GLY A 85 -2.59 -10.30 -13.38
N LYS A 86 -2.81 -9.52 -12.32
CA LYS A 86 -4.09 -8.95 -11.92
C LYS A 86 -4.06 -7.43 -11.88
N ASP A 87 -5.23 -6.79 -12.05
CA ASP A 87 -5.36 -5.34 -12.07
C ASP A 87 -5.11 -4.66 -10.72
N MET A 88 -5.28 -5.38 -9.62
CA MET A 88 -4.98 -4.91 -8.26
C MET A 88 -4.37 -6.03 -7.43
N VAL A 89 -3.14 -5.82 -6.99
CA VAL A 89 -2.39 -6.77 -6.17
C VAL A 89 -1.74 -6.06 -4.99
N CYS A 90 -1.97 -6.54 -3.78
CA CYS A 90 -1.28 -6.08 -2.58
C CYS A 90 -0.24 -7.09 -2.10
N GLY A 91 0.78 -6.62 -1.39
CA GLY A 91 1.65 -7.46 -0.59
C GLY A 91 1.01 -7.89 0.73
N ALA A 92 1.61 -8.90 1.38
CA ALA A 92 1.24 -9.38 2.71
C ALA A 92 1.97 -8.54 3.78
N PHE A 93 1.29 -7.54 4.35
CA PHE A 93 1.87 -6.67 5.37
C PHE A 93 0.94 -6.51 6.59
N VAL A 94 1.51 -6.03 7.68
CA VAL A 94 0.83 -5.88 8.97
C VAL A 94 0.79 -4.41 9.40
N SER A 95 -0.12 -4.07 10.32
CA SER A 95 -0.15 -2.78 10.99
C SER A 95 1.14 -2.53 11.78
N ARG A 96 1.62 -1.29 11.79
CA ARG A 96 2.75 -0.87 12.66
C ARG A 96 2.37 -0.66 14.13
N ARG A 97 1.08 -0.81 14.47
CA ARG A 97 0.56 -0.65 15.83
C ARG A 97 0.12 -2.01 16.38
N PRO A 98 0.31 -2.26 17.68
CA PRO A 98 -0.25 -3.45 18.30
C PRO A 98 -1.75 -3.58 18.04
N PRO A 99 -2.27 -4.79 17.82
CA PRO A 99 -1.62 -6.12 17.92
C PRO A 99 -0.87 -6.56 16.66
N TYR A 100 -0.47 -5.65 15.75
CA TYR A 100 0.25 -5.92 14.50
C TYR A 100 -0.49 -6.86 13.55
N GLY A 101 -1.82 -6.74 13.53
CA GLY A 101 -2.67 -7.55 12.66
C GLY A 101 -2.47 -7.29 11.18
N PRO A 102 -2.78 -8.27 10.31
CA PRO A 102 -2.71 -8.11 8.86
C PRO A 102 -3.56 -6.94 8.36
N CYS A 103 -3.04 -6.17 7.40
CA CYS A 103 -3.78 -5.13 6.71
C CYS A 103 -4.44 -5.66 5.41
N VAL A 104 -4.80 -6.92 5.39
CA VAL A 104 -5.44 -7.64 4.29
C VAL A 104 -6.69 -8.33 4.84
N TYR A 105 -7.82 -8.21 4.13
CA TYR A 105 -9.14 -8.59 4.64
C TYR A 105 -9.82 -9.58 3.69
N THR A 106 -10.32 -10.66 4.27
CA THR A 106 -11.15 -11.65 3.55
C THR A 106 -12.62 -11.26 3.49
N ASP A 107 -13.05 -10.32 4.35
CA ASP A 107 -14.42 -9.80 4.36
C ASP A 107 -14.43 -8.36 4.91
N ILE A 108 -14.96 -7.45 4.10
CA ILE A 108 -15.20 -6.04 4.49
C ILE A 108 -16.69 -5.67 4.40
N SER A 109 -17.60 -6.61 4.27
CA SER A 109 -19.02 -6.33 4.04
C SER A 109 -19.68 -5.57 5.19
N ASP A 110 -19.28 -5.84 6.43
CA ASP A 110 -19.72 -5.15 7.65
C ASP A 110 -18.52 -4.46 8.32
N PRO A 111 -18.45 -3.10 8.34
CA PRO A 111 -17.34 -2.38 8.97
C PRO A 111 -17.10 -2.72 10.44
N GLY A 112 -18.16 -3.14 11.17
CA GLY A 112 -18.06 -3.56 12.57
C GLY A 112 -17.53 -4.98 12.76
N LYS A 113 -17.44 -5.77 11.70
CA LYS A 113 -17.10 -7.20 11.73
C LYS A 113 -16.16 -7.62 10.61
N MET A 114 -15.30 -6.71 10.16
CA MET A 114 -14.30 -7.03 9.13
C MET A 114 -13.41 -8.20 9.57
N LYS A 115 -13.13 -9.11 8.62
CA LYS A 115 -12.27 -10.26 8.87
C LYS A 115 -10.91 -10.05 8.20
N GLN A 116 -9.87 -10.02 8.99
CA GLN A 116 -8.50 -10.05 8.50
C GLN A 116 -8.14 -11.46 8.01
N VAL A 117 -7.13 -11.54 7.13
CA VAL A 117 -6.49 -12.80 6.79
C VAL A 117 -5.84 -13.38 8.04
N GLU A 118 -6.15 -14.64 8.38
CA GLU A 118 -5.57 -15.31 9.55
C GLU A 118 -4.20 -15.91 9.23
N HIS A 119 -4.07 -16.48 8.03
CA HIS A 119 -2.84 -17.12 7.57
C HIS A 119 -2.58 -16.79 6.10
N PHE A 120 -1.37 -16.33 5.80
CA PHE A 120 -0.91 -16.16 4.43
C PHE A 120 -0.36 -17.50 3.93
N GLY A 121 -0.88 -17.99 2.79
CA GLY A 121 -0.33 -19.14 2.08
C GLY A 121 0.95 -18.80 1.32
N THR A 122 1.23 -19.56 0.27
CA THR A 122 2.37 -19.33 -0.66
C THR A 122 1.92 -18.89 -2.04
N GLU A 123 0.66 -19.10 -2.39
CA GLU A 123 0.08 -18.78 -3.69
C GLU A 123 -0.76 -17.52 -3.62
N PRO A 124 -0.82 -16.71 -4.69
CA PRO A 124 -1.72 -15.56 -4.76
C PRO A 124 -3.17 -15.95 -4.53
N PHE A 125 -3.89 -15.15 -3.77
CA PHE A 125 -5.29 -15.41 -3.45
C PHE A 125 -6.14 -14.15 -3.47
N ARG A 126 -7.43 -14.32 -3.74
CA ARG A 126 -8.39 -13.23 -3.78
C ARG A 126 -8.75 -12.76 -2.38
N VAL A 127 -8.87 -11.44 -2.21
CA VAL A 127 -9.25 -10.78 -0.95
C VAL A 127 -10.36 -9.76 -1.20
N ASP A 128 -11.02 -9.34 -0.14
CA ASP A 128 -12.09 -8.33 -0.20
C ASP A 128 -11.58 -6.90 -0.05
N GLY A 129 -10.43 -6.74 0.60
CA GLY A 129 -9.81 -5.43 0.79
C GLY A 129 -8.42 -5.51 1.38
N CYS A 130 -7.68 -4.42 1.25
CA CYS A 130 -6.36 -4.25 1.83
C CYS A 130 -6.07 -2.78 2.14
N GLY A 131 -5.10 -2.54 3.03
CA GLY A 131 -4.47 -1.23 3.16
C GLY A 131 -3.63 -0.89 1.92
N PHE A 132 -3.25 0.37 1.79
CA PHE A 132 -2.54 0.87 0.58
C PHE A 132 -1.06 1.14 0.81
N ALA A 133 -0.45 0.53 1.81
CA ALA A 133 0.97 0.71 2.09
C ALA A 133 1.89 0.06 1.05
N THR A 134 1.39 -0.98 0.35
CA THR A 134 2.10 -1.66 -0.75
C THR A 134 1.08 -2.32 -1.68
N VAL A 135 0.72 -1.62 -2.74
CA VAL A 135 -0.29 -2.09 -3.72
C VAL A 135 0.16 -1.71 -5.13
N LEU A 136 0.03 -2.63 -6.07
CA LEU A 136 0.13 -2.36 -7.50
C LEU A 136 -1.27 -2.33 -8.10
N THR A 137 -1.58 -1.28 -8.89
CA THR A 137 -2.84 -1.20 -9.63
C THR A 137 -2.58 -0.93 -11.12
N SER A 138 -3.39 -1.52 -12.00
CA SER A 138 -3.46 -1.06 -13.39
C SER A 138 -4.11 0.33 -13.45
N VAL A 139 -3.70 1.16 -14.40
CA VAL A 139 -4.33 2.47 -14.61
C VAL A 139 -5.71 2.33 -15.24
N ASP A 140 -5.99 1.25 -15.94
CA ASP A 140 -7.32 0.98 -16.48
C ASP A 140 -8.35 0.70 -15.39
N LEU A 141 -7.94 0.01 -14.29
CA LEU A 141 -8.76 -0.13 -13.09
C LEU A 141 -9.05 1.25 -12.45
N LEU A 142 -8.02 2.10 -12.31
CA LEU A 142 -8.19 3.47 -11.77
C LEU A 142 -9.16 4.29 -12.63
N LYS A 143 -9.06 4.21 -13.96
CA LYS A 143 -9.99 4.88 -14.90
C LYS A 143 -11.42 4.39 -14.71
N ALA A 144 -11.64 3.08 -14.63
CA ALA A 144 -12.96 2.49 -14.45
C ALA A 144 -13.61 2.93 -13.14
N VAL A 145 -12.85 2.94 -12.03
CA VAL A 145 -13.32 3.45 -10.74
C VAL A 145 -13.63 4.95 -10.84
N TRP A 146 -12.72 5.74 -11.44
CA TRP A 146 -12.91 7.18 -11.59
C TRP A 146 -14.15 7.52 -12.40
N GLN A 147 -14.38 6.84 -13.52
CA GLN A 147 -15.53 7.05 -14.39
C GLN A 147 -16.87 6.81 -13.68
N LYS A 148 -16.93 5.84 -12.77
CA LYS A 148 -18.17 5.51 -12.05
C LYS A 148 -18.41 6.40 -10.84
N PHE A 149 -17.36 6.79 -10.11
CA PHE A 149 -17.50 7.42 -8.79
C PHE A 149 -16.96 8.86 -8.72
N ASP A 150 -16.36 9.38 -9.79
CA ASP A 150 -15.65 10.67 -9.85
C ASP A 150 -14.58 10.85 -8.76
N THR A 151 -14.11 9.74 -8.22
CA THR A 151 -13.04 9.66 -7.22
C THR A 151 -12.56 8.22 -7.07
N CYS A 152 -11.26 8.02 -6.78
CA CYS A 152 -10.75 6.72 -6.38
C CYS A 152 -10.77 6.55 -4.85
N PHE A 153 -10.22 7.52 -4.10
CA PHE A 153 -9.85 7.37 -2.69
C PHE A 153 -10.65 8.24 -1.71
N ARG A 154 -11.76 8.87 -2.10
CA ARG A 154 -12.57 9.61 -1.13
C ARG A 154 -13.12 8.64 -0.09
N PRO A 155 -12.89 8.88 1.21
CA PRO A 155 -13.50 8.09 2.28
C PRO A 155 -15.04 8.10 2.18
N THR A 156 -15.66 7.08 2.73
CA THR A 156 -17.12 6.99 2.89
C THR A 156 -17.48 7.02 4.38
N GLU A 157 -18.77 7.04 4.69
CA GLU A 157 -19.22 6.89 6.08
C GLU A 157 -18.83 5.55 6.70
N LYS A 158 -18.60 4.52 5.85
CA LYS A 158 -18.26 3.16 6.26
C LYS A 158 -16.77 2.90 6.34
N TYR A 159 -15.98 3.47 5.42
CA TYR A 159 -14.59 3.09 5.20
C TYR A 159 -13.68 4.30 5.09
N GLY A 160 -12.48 4.19 5.64
CA GLY A 160 -11.32 5.01 5.28
C GLY A 160 -10.98 4.86 3.79
N GLU A 161 -10.04 5.64 3.30
CA GLU A 161 -9.75 5.76 1.86
C GLU A 161 -9.35 4.46 1.18
N ASP A 162 -8.58 3.60 1.87
CA ASP A 162 -8.07 2.32 1.35
C ASP A 162 -9.23 1.36 1.07
N LEU A 163 -10.04 1.09 2.10
CA LEU A 163 -11.18 0.18 1.99
C LEU A 163 -12.33 0.79 1.18
N ALA A 164 -12.45 2.12 1.16
CA ALA A 164 -13.38 2.78 0.26
C ALA A 164 -13.00 2.58 -1.23
N PHE A 165 -11.71 2.56 -1.56
CA PHE A 165 -11.26 2.19 -2.90
C PHE A 165 -11.54 0.72 -3.19
N CYS A 166 -11.20 -0.19 -2.25
CA CYS A 166 -11.49 -1.62 -2.39
C CYS A 166 -12.97 -1.89 -2.65
N ASP A 167 -13.86 -1.24 -1.89
CA ASP A 167 -15.31 -1.35 -2.09
C ASP A 167 -15.76 -0.86 -3.48
N ARG A 168 -15.19 0.25 -3.98
CA ARG A 168 -15.44 0.75 -5.34
C ARG A 168 -14.98 -0.23 -6.41
N VAL A 169 -13.80 -0.84 -6.24
CA VAL A 169 -13.29 -1.89 -7.14
C VAL A 169 -14.29 -3.05 -7.21
N LYS A 170 -14.76 -3.54 -6.07
CA LYS A 170 -15.79 -4.59 -6.04
C LYS A 170 -17.09 -4.17 -6.72
N GLN A 171 -17.55 -2.94 -6.52
CA GLN A 171 -18.78 -2.42 -7.13
C GLN A 171 -18.71 -2.27 -8.66
N ILE A 172 -17.52 -2.23 -9.26
CA ILE A 172 -17.34 -2.29 -10.71
C ILE A 172 -17.09 -3.71 -11.23
N GLY A 173 -17.13 -4.73 -10.35
CA GLY A 173 -16.84 -6.13 -10.69
C GLY A 173 -15.35 -6.45 -10.77
N GLY A 174 -14.47 -5.57 -10.31
CA GLY A 174 -13.03 -5.80 -10.21
C GLY A 174 -12.69 -6.77 -9.08
N GLU A 175 -11.48 -7.31 -9.14
CA GLU A 175 -10.93 -8.23 -8.16
C GLU A 175 -9.71 -7.63 -7.47
N ILE A 176 -9.51 -8.00 -6.21
CA ILE A 176 -8.36 -7.62 -5.39
C ILE A 176 -7.64 -8.90 -5.02
N TRP A 177 -6.33 -8.92 -5.20
CA TRP A 177 -5.50 -10.09 -4.95
C TRP A 177 -4.38 -9.75 -3.97
N CYS A 178 -3.98 -10.73 -3.18
CA CYS A 178 -2.81 -10.65 -2.31
C CYS A 178 -1.74 -11.61 -2.84
N GLU A 179 -0.53 -11.08 -3.03
CA GLU A 179 0.67 -11.87 -3.32
C GLU A 179 1.42 -12.11 -2.00
N PRO A 180 1.30 -13.30 -1.39
CA PRO A 180 1.81 -13.56 -0.04
C PRO A 180 3.33 -13.68 0.04
N THR A 181 4.02 -13.84 -1.08
CA THR A 181 5.49 -13.86 -1.13
C THR A 181 6.08 -12.45 -1.06
N VAL A 182 5.33 -11.43 -1.44
CA VAL A 182 5.68 -10.03 -1.26
C VAL A 182 5.36 -9.61 0.18
N ARG A 183 6.41 -9.52 1.00
CA ARG A 183 6.31 -9.25 2.45
C ARG A 183 7.03 -7.96 2.83
N PRO A 184 6.48 -6.79 2.53
CA PRO A 184 7.09 -5.53 2.93
C PRO A 184 7.02 -5.33 4.45
N GLY A 185 8.09 -4.77 5.00
CA GLY A 185 8.13 -4.39 6.42
C GLY A 185 7.48 -3.04 6.66
N HIS A 186 6.68 -2.91 7.71
CA HIS A 186 6.13 -1.63 8.15
C HIS A 186 7.05 -1.04 9.23
N ILE A 187 7.67 0.10 8.97
CA ILE A 187 8.64 0.73 9.86
C ILE A 187 7.88 1.33 11.04
N ALA A 188 8.13 0.82 12.25
CA ALA A 188 7.53 1.31 13.48
C ALA A 188 8.59 2.05 14.30
N GLN A 189 8.24 3.26 14.77
CA GLN A 189 8.99 3.95 15.81
C GLN A 189 8.29 3.66 17.13
N VAL A 190 9.01 3.03 18.07
CA VAL A 190 8.53 2.78 19.42
C VAL A 190 9.38 3.59 20.41
N PRO A 191 8.77 4.26 21.41
CA PRO A 191 9.54 4.88 22.46
C PRO A 191 10.29 3.79 23.23
N VAL A 192 11.57 4.01 23.45
CA VAL A 192 12.40 3.13 24.28
C VAL A 192 12.55 3.81 25.62
N TYR A 193 12.04 3.19 26.65
CA TYR A 193 12.18 3.68 28.04
C TYR A 193 13.33 2.96 28.72
N ALA A 194 14.06 3.69 29.58
CA ALA A 194 15.05 3.07 30.44
C ALA A 194 14.37 2.04 31.35
N GLY A 195 14.91 0.83 31.41
CA GLY A 195 14.38 -0.22 32.28
C GLY A 195 14.50 0.13 33.75
N GLU A 196 13.59 -0.35 34.59
CA GLU A 196 13.56 -0.06 36.04
C GLU A 196 14.86 -0.41 36.73
N HIS A 197 15.61 -1.41 36.24
CA HIS A 197 16.93 -1.80 36.76
C HIS A 197 17.99 -0.68 36.68
N LEU A 198 17.78 0.35 35.83
CA LEU A 198 18.68 1.52 35.71
C LEU A 198 18.38 2.60 36.75
N PHE A 199 17.28 2.52 37.48
CA PHE A 199 16.88 3.50 38.49
C PHE A 199 17.11 3.03 39.93
N GLY A 200 17.92 1.97 40.13
CA GLY A 200 18.38 1.53 41.43
C GLY A 200 17.22 1.21 42.36
N GLY A 201 16.49 0.16 42.09
CA GLY A 201 15.68 -0.45 43.14
C GLY A 201 16.63 -0.96 44.21
N ALA A 202 16.63 -0.31 45.35
CA ALA A 202 17.35 -0.83 46.50
C ALA A 202 16.81 -2.22 46.83
N ASP A 203 17.68 -3.21 46.78
CA ASP A 203 17.43 -4.52 47.38
C ASP A 203 16.97 -4.33 48.79
N GLN A 204 15.77 -4.74 49.12
CA GLN A 204 15.35 -5.08 50.46
C GLN A 204 15.09 -6.57 50.54
#